data_8e46784f89a9b604d91778af4f930dbe
#
_entry.id   8e46784f89a9b604d91778af4f930dbe
#
_cell.length_a   1.000
_cell.length_b   1.000
_cell.length_c   1.000
_cell.angle_alpha   90.00
_cell.angle_beta   90.00
_cell.angle_gamma   90.00
#
_symmetry.space_group_name_H-M   'P 1'
#
loop_
_entity.id
_entity.type
_entity.pdbx_description
1 polymer ?
#
loop_
_entity_poly.entity_id
_entity_poly.type
_entity_poly.pdbx_seq_one_letter_code
_entity_poly.pdbx_strand_id
1 'polypeptide(L)'
;MNSILRTSIPVQMISCTDTDGKITPMRFRFKDIDGSIISVTIDKILKREDLTRLIGIKYQCTAIIYGMEKAFTLQYNYSMHEWKMIEISQQEV
;
A
#
# COMPACT_ATOMS: atom_id res chain seq x y z
N MET A 1 -24.27 7.62 9.35
CA MET A 1 -23.25 7.80 9.68
C MET A 1 -22.27 7.18 9.05
N ASN A 2 -21.50 7.64 8.60
CA ASN A 2 -20.53 7.07 7.98
C ASN A 2 -19.34 7.08 8.72
N SER A 3 -18.68 6.06 8.85
CA SER A 3 -17.42 6.08 9.45
C SER A 3 -16.40 5.83 8.43
N ILE A 4 -15.31 6.44 8.56
CA ILE A 4 -14.20 6.18 7.73
C ILE A 4 -13.48 5.04 8.35
N LEU A 5 -13.44 3.92 7.65
CA LEU A 5 -12.78 2.76 8.15
C LEU A 5 -11.38 2.74 7.59
N ARG A 6 -10.42 2.65 8.46
CA ARG A 6 -9.07 2.43 8.05
C ARG A 6 -8.74 1.03 8.34
N THR A 7 -8.35 0.33 7.32
CA THR A 7 -7.98 -1.05 7.45
C THR A 7 -6.52 -1.19 7.09
N SER A 8 -5.78 -1.85 7.94
CA SER A 8 -4.37 -2.10 7.66
C SER A 8 -4.25 -3.56 7.29
N ILE A 9 -3.91 -3.82 6.06
CA ILE A 9 -3.86 -5.18 5.51
C ILE A 9 -2.43 -5.52 5.18
N PRO A 10 -1.88 -6.60 5.74
CA PRO A 10 -0.54 -7.03 5.35
C PRO A 10 -0.53 -7.47 3.90
N VAL A 11 0.51 -7.11 3.18
CA VAL A 11 0.63 -7.46 1.77
C VAL A 11 1.98 -8.10 1.52
N GLN A 12 2.02 -8.96 0.51
CA GLN A 12 3.26 -9.55 0.05
C GLN A 12 3.76 -8.70 -1.09
N MET A 13 4.90 -8.08 -0.94
CA MET A 13 5.38 -7.04 -1.84
C MET A 13 6.57 -7.48 -2.66
N ILE A 14 6.56 -7.11 -3.94
CA ILE A 14 7.75 -7.13 -4.76
C ILE A 14 8.18 -5.68 -4.89
N SER A 15 9.34 -5.35 -4.37
CA SER A 15 9.85 -4.00 -4.41
C SER A 15 11.22 -4.00 -5.07
N CYS A 16 11.64 -2.84 -5.49
CA CYS A 16 12.96 -2.64 -6.08
C CYS A 16 13.74 -1.72 -5.16
N THR A 17 14.96 -2.10 -4.83
CA THR A 17 15.84 -1.23 -4.06
C THR A 17 16.95 -0.80 -4.98
N ASP A 18 17.12 0.50 -5.15
CA ASP A 18 18.15 0.99 -6.06
C ASP A 18 19.50 1.06 -5.35
N THR A 19 20.51 1.51 -6.08
CA THR A 19 21.87 1.52 -5.54
C THR A 19 22.06 2.53 -4.42
N ASP A 20 21.12 3.47 -4.26
CA ASP A 20 21.16 4.42 -3.16
C ASP A 20 20.37 3.92 -1.96
N GLY A 21 19.82 2.73 -2.04
CA GLY A 21 19.03 2.18 -0.95
C GLY A 21 17.59 2.59 -0.94
N LYS A 22 17.12 3.28 -1.97
CA LYS A 22 15.74 3.71 -2.03
C LYS A 22 14.86 2.54 -2.43
N ILE A 23 13.82 2.27 -1.66
CA ILE A 23 12.91 1.16 -1.89
C ILE A 23 11.69 1.68 -2.61
N THR A 24 11.31 1.03 -3.69
CA THR A 24 10.13 1.41 -4.47
C THR A 24 9.20 0.22 -4.58
N PRO A 25 7.95 0.34 -4.13
CA PRO A 25 7.00 -0.78 -4.26
C PRO A 25 6.55 -0.91 -5.71
N MET A 26 6.49 -2.13 -6.20
CA MET A 26 6.17 -2.37 -7.60
C MET A 26 4.87 -3.13 -7.77
N ARG A 27 4.69 -4.20 -7.02
CA ARG A 27 3.57 -5.09 -7.21
C ARG A 27 3.35 -5.86 -5.93
N PHE A 28 2.10 -6.09 -5.57
CA PHE A 28 1.84 -6.79 -4.32
C PHE A 28 0.60 -7.68 -4.43
N ARG A 29 0.46 -8.56 -3.45
CA ARG A 29 -0.69 -9.42 -3.33
C ARG A 29 -1.22 -9.34 -1.92
N PHE A 30 -2.52 -9.47 -1.79
CA PHE A 30 -3.13 -9.53 -0.47
C PHE A 30 -4.32 -10.48 -0.52
N LYS A 31 -4.77 -10.91 0.64
CA LYS A 31 -5.91 -11.80 0.75
C LYS A 31 -7.14 -10.97 1.04
N ASP A 32 -8.15 -11.12 0.20
CA ASP A 32 -9.41 -10.42 0.39
C ASP A 32 -10.24 -11.12 1.45
N ILE A 33 -11.35 -10.51 1.81
CA ILE A 33 -12.22 -11.02 2.86
C ILE A 33 -12.69 -12.43 2.56
N ASP A 34 -12.99 -12.72 1.31
CA ASP A 34 -13.48 -14.04 0.93
C ASP A 34 -12.38 -15.07 0.75
N GLY A 35 -11.14 -14.71 1.05
CA GLY A 35 -10.02 -15.64 0.91
C GLY A 35 -9.33 -15.61 -0.45
N SER A 36 -9.84 -14.81 -1.38
CA SER A 36 -9.22 -14.71 -2.70
C SER A 36 -7.90 -13.95 -2.61
N ILE A 37 -6.96 -14.34 -3.44
CA ILE A 37 -5.68 -13.63 -3.53
C ILE A 37 -5.78 -12.63 -4.65
N ILE A 38 -5.55 -11.37 -4.32
CA ILE A 38 -5.64 -10.27 -5.27
C ILE A 38 -4.23 -9.76 -5.55
N SER A 39 -3.88 -9.71 -6.83
CA SER A 39 -2.57 -9.18 -7.26
C SER A 39 -2.77 -7.78 -7.81
N VAL A 40 -1.93 -6.87 -7.39
CA VAL A 40 -2.03 -5.47 -7.78
C VAL A 40 -0.69 -4.99 -8.30
N THR A 41 -0.68 -4.42 -9.49
CA THR A 41 0.49 -3.77 -10.03
C THR A 41 0.30 -2.27 -9.83
N ILE A 42 1.25 -1.63 -9.18
CA ILE A 42 1.14 -0.21 -8.88
C ILE A 42 1.27 0.57 -10.17
N ASP A 43 0.30 1.43 -10.43
CA ASP A 43 0.29 2.26 -11.63
C ASP A 43 1.13 3.51 -11.43
N LYS A 44 0.86 4.25 -10.38
CA LYS A 44 1.58 5.48 -10.09
C LYS A 44 1.85 5.62 -8.62
N ILE A 45 2.99 6.20 -8.30
CA ILE A 45 3.30 6.61 -6.95
C ILE A 45 3.14 8.12 -6.92
N LEU A 46 2.14 8.60 -6.18
CA LEU A 46 1.82 10.01 -6.14
C LEU A 46 2.68 10.77 -5.14
N LYS A 47 3.04 10.11 -4.06
CA LYS A 47 3.80 10.76 -3.02
C LYS A 47 4.55 9.73 -2.20
N ARG A 48 5.77 10.07 -1.80
CA ARG A 48 6.57 9.27 -0.91
C ARG A 48 6.87 10.10 0.31
N GLU A 49 6.65 9.56 1.48
CA GLU A 49 6.88 10.29 2.71
C GLU A 49 7.71 9.43 3.66
N ASP A 50 8.87 9.94 4.06
CA ASP A 50 9.67 9.26 5.06
C ASP A 50 9.08 9.59 6.42
N LEU A 51 8.75 8.56 7.18
CA LEU A 51 8.18 8.80 8.49
C LEU A 51 9.26 9.19 9.48
N THR A 52 10.06 8.26 9.88
CA THR A 52 11.27 8.52 10.60
C THR A 52 12.20 7.37 10.32
N ARG A 53 13.46 7.50 10.71
CA ARG A 53 14.39 6.44 10.52
C ARG A 53 13.97 5.17 11.21
N LEU A 54 13.20 5.28 12.28
CA LEU A 54 12.84 4.12 13.07
C LEU A 54 11.52 3.51 12.65
N ILE A 55 10.69 4.24 11.93
CA ILE A 55 9.36 3.77 11.59
C ILE A 55 9.29 3.21 10.18
N GLY A 56 9.53 4.02 9.19
CA GLY A 56 9.41 3.52 7.82
C GLY A 56 9.07 4.59 6.81
N ILE A 57 8.43 4.13 5.73
CA ILE A 57 8.11 4.98 4.59
C ILE A 57 6.67 4.75 4.20
N LYS A 58 5.97 5.82 3.84
CA LYS A 58 4.63 5.73 3.29
C LYS A 58 4.65 6.14 1.83
N TYR A 59 3.84 5.44 1.04
CA TYR A 59 3.69 5.75 -0.38
C TYR A 59 2.21 5.88 -0.68
N GLN A 60 1.84 7.00 -1.31
CA GLN A 60 0.48 7.15 -1.80
C GLN A 60 0.49 6.73 -3.26
N CYS A 61 -0.33 5.78 -3.60
CA CYS A 61 -0.28 5.12 -4.90
C CYS A 61 -1.66 5.02 -5.53
N THR A 62 -1.67 4.75 -6.83
CA THR A 62 -2.90 4.37 -7.51
C THR A 62 -2.66 3.07 -8.27
N ALA A 63 -3.70 2.32 -8.45
CA ALA A 63 -3.66 1.09 -9.22
C ALA A 63 -5.07 0.69 -9.61
N ILE A 64 -5.17 -0.22 -10.56
CA ILE A 64 -6.47 -0.78 -10.94
C ILE A 64 -6.69 -2.00 -10.06
N ILE A 65 -7.76 -1.97 -9.26
CA ILE A 65 -8.13 -3.07 -8.40
C ILE A 65 -9.58 -3.40 -8.69
N TYR A 66 -9.86 -4.62 -9.07
CA TYR A 66 -11.20 -5.04 -9.48
C TYR A 66 -11.72 -4.18 -10.63
N GLY A 67 -10.85 -3.86 -11.58
CA GLY A 67 -11.24 -3.10 -12.74
C GLY A 67 -11.48 -1.62 -12.51
N MET A 68 -11.21 -1.13 -11.29
CA MET A 68 -11.43 0.27 -10.96
C MET A 68 -10.15 0.90 -10.45
N GLU A 69 -9.93 2.14 -10.85
CA GLU A 69 -8.78 2.86 -10.34
C GLU A 69 -9.01 3.24 -8.89
N LYS A 70 -8.08 2.89 -8.04
CA LYS A 70 -8.18 3.18 -6.61
C LYS A 70 -6.90 3.82 -6.12
N ALA A 71 -7.08 4.71 -5.15
CA ALA A 71 -5.96 5.33 -4.47
C ALA A 71 -5.83 4.69 -3.09
N PHE A 72 -4.62 4.42 -2.69
CA PHE A 72 -4.38 3.76 -1.41
C PHE A 72 -2.99 4.14 -0.92
N THR A 73 -2.71 3.80 0.32
CA THR A 73 -1.43 4.07 0.94
C THR A 73 -0.76 2.75 1.28
N LEU A 74 0.51 2.64 0.92
CA LEU A 74 1.34 1.52 1.33
C LEU A 74 2.34 2.01 2.36
N GLN A 75 2.61 1.22 3.35
CA GLN A 75 3.57 1.57 4.38
C GLN A 75 4.55 0.42 4.59
N TYR A 76 5.83 0.73 4.56
CA TYR A 76 6.88 -0.22 4.86
C TYR A 76 7.42 0.09 6.25
N ASN A 77 7.46 -0.92 7.11
CA ASN A 77 7.96 -0.77 8.47
C ASN A 77 9.36 -1.34 8.53
N TYR A 78 10.33 -0.51 8.94
CA TYR A 78 11.73 -0.93 8.95
C TYR A 78 12.02 -2.02 9.97
N SER A 79 11.47 -1.90 11.15
CA SER A 79 11.82 -2.85 12.20
C SER A 79 11.21 -4.22 11.97
N MET A 80 10.05 -4.27 11.39
CA MET A 80 9.36 -5.53 11.16
C MET A 80 9.55 -6.07 9.76
N HIS A 81 10.13 -5.28 8.87
CA HIS A 81 10.34 -5.64 7.47
C HIS A 81 9.03 -6.06 6.83
N GLU A 82 7.98 -5.28 7.11
CA GLU A 82 6.65 -5.61 6.61
C GLU A 82 6.04 -4.49 5.82
N TRP A 83 5.28 -4.87 4.80
CA TRP A 83 4.50 -3.94 4.01
C TRP A 83 3.03 -4.11 4.37
N LYS A 84 2.34 -2.99 4.49
CA LYS A 84 0.90 -3.01 4.72
C LYS A 84 0.24 -2.02 3.79
N MET A 85 -0.97 -2.37 3.36
CA MET A 85 -1.79 -1.45 2.60
C MET A 85 -2.82 -0.87 3.56
N ILE A 86 -2.92 0.44 3.56
CA ILE A 86 -3.92 1.13 4.34
C ILE A 86 -4.98 1.56 3.37
N GLU A 87 -6.17 1.01 3.57
CA GLU A 87 -7.28 1.35 2.72
C GLU A 87 -8.20 2.25 3.49
N ILE A 88 -8.56 3.36 2.91
CA ILE A 88 -9.47 4.29 3.54
C ILE A 88 -10.76 4.23 2.74
N SER A 89 -11.84 3.88 3.43
CA SER A 89 -13.11 3.80 2.76
C SER A 89 -13.51 5.16 2.23
N GLN A 90 -13.98 5.18 1.00
CA GLN A 90 -14.43 6.41 0.43
C GLN A 90 -15.68 6.83 1.09
N GLN A 91 -15.74 8.12 1.37
CA GLN A 91 -16.92 8.64 1.96
C GLN A 91 -17.84 9.05 0.87
N GLU A 92 -19.04 8.54 0.88
CA GLU A 92 -19.95 8.96 -0.12
C GLU A 92 -20.62 10.18 0.36
N VAL A 93 -20.73 11.10 -0.43
CA VAL A 93 -21.30 12.35 0.04
C VAL A 93 -22.67 12.57 -0.50
#